data_216676270298b720e66a774210118a19
#
_entry.id   216676270298b720e66a774210118a19
#
_cell.length_a   1.000
_cell.length_b   1.000
_cell.length_c   1.000
_cell.angle_alpha   90.00
_cell.angle_beta   90.00
_cell.angle_gamma   90.00
#
_symmetry.space_group_name_H-M   'P 1'
#
loop_
_entity.id
_entity.type
_entity.pdbx_description
1 polymer ?
#
loop_
_entity_poly.entity_id
_entity_poly.type
_entity_poly.pdbx_seq_one_letter_code
_entity_poly.pdbx_strand_id
1 'polypeptide(L)'
;MSTEVSLKKPLLTLFLVVATELIGFGLIIPILPQLASQFAVKPIYIGFLMASYSLAQFIAAPILGGLSDKYGRKPILIMSKIGSCVGYIMLAFSHSYVWFLAARLLDGFSGGNISAARAYVADVTTPENRPKGMAVIGIAFGTGFILGPALGGFFYGLGQGHMPAALVAASLSFIALLFTIFLLKEPPHRSHSEPRSWQSFASVLKMPVIRYLFLIQLAYMIVFAGFETTFSVFTHRVFGFDPKQNSMLFMYSGILGLLVQGFISRKSSKSITGMVVTGFVVTAISFALLSQLTSFYGLLATLAAFSIGIGIVNTYLPSLVSVSVKGNNEGKSMGVYESIGSMGRILGPAIAYLTIFSSLEQLYLVYAVILALGAMSFLWFKKV
;
A
#
# COMPACT_ATOMS: atom_id res chain seq x y z
N MET A 1 -13.79 21.87 32.53
CA MET A 1 -12.52 22.14 31.78
C MET A 1 -12.12 20.86 31.11
N SER A 2 -12.44 20.73 29.82
CA SER A 2 -12.05 19.60 28.99
C SER A 2 -10.56 19.74 28.68
N THR A 3 -9.73 18.85 29.23
CA THR A 3 -8.33 18.69 28.81
C THR A 3 -8.35 18.29 27.33
N GLU A 4 -8.10 19.23 26.44
CA GLU A 4 -7.69 18.93 25.06
C GLU A 4 -6.40 18.12 25.14
N VAL A 5 -6.54 16.80 25.13
CA VAL A 5 -5.40 15.90 24.97
C VAL A 5 -4.79 16.25 23.63
N SER A 6 -3.56 16.80 23.68
CA SER A 6 -2.84 17.15 22.44
C SER A 6 -2.74 15.89 21.55
N LEU A 7 -3.58 15.81 20.53
CA LEU A 7 -3.63 14.68 19.57
C LEU A 7 -2.35 14.56 18.73
N LYS A 8 -1.47 15.58 18.74
CA LYS A 8 -0.25 15.64 17.93
C LYS A 8 0.70 14.46 18.18
N LYS A 9 1.00 14.16 19.45
CA LYS A 9 1.93 13.07 19.82
C LYS A 9 1.40 11.67 19.46
N PRO A 10 0.16 11.29 19.82
CA PRO A 10 -0.41 10.01 19.42
C PRO A 10 -0.47 9.85 17.89
N LEU A 11 -0.93 10.85 17.17
CA LEU A 11 -1.02 10.79 15.70
C LEU A 11 0.34 10.72 15.03
N LEU A 12 1.36 11.42 15.54
CA LEU A 12 2.73 11.31 15.05
C LEU A 12 3.28 9.88 15.27
N THR A 13 3.04 9.29 16.42
CA THR A 13 3.47 7.91 16.72
C THR A 13 2.80 6.93 15.75
N LEU A 14 1.49 7.05 15.53
CA LEU A 14 0.76 6.20 14.58
C LEU A 14 1.25 6.39 13.15
N PHE A 15 1.56 7.64 12.75
CA PHE A 15 2.20 7.90 11.46
C PHE A 15 3.50 7.11 11.33
N LEU A 16 4.39 7.18 12.33
CA LEU A 16 5.66 6.45 12.31
C LEU A 16 5.45 4.93 12.28
N VAL A 17 4.52 4.41 13.08
CA VAL A 17 4.18 2.98 13.09
C VAL A 17 3.77 2.49 11.70
N VAL A 18 2.86 3.19 11.03
CA VAL A 18 2.35 2.78 9.71
C VAL A 18 3.36 3.07 8.61
N ALA A 19 4.04 4.23 8.65
CA ALA A 19 5.04 4.58 7.63
C ALA A 19 6.20 3.58 7.61
N THR A 20 6.71 3.17 8.77
CA THR A 20 7.83 2.21 8.84
C THR A 20 7.45 0.83 8.32
N GLU A 21 6.19 0.37 8.50
CA GLU A 21 5.71 -0.88 7.88
C GLU A 21 5.75 -0.80 6.35
N LEU A 22 5.28 0.30 5.81
CA LEU A 22 5.18 0.46 4.35
C LEU A 22 6.53 0.81 3.71
N ILE A 23 7.41 1.50 4.42
CA ILE A 23 8.81 1.66 4.01
C ILE A 23 9.46 0.28 3.88
N GLY A 24 9.33 -0.58 4.90
CA GLY A 24 9.88 -1.93 4.87
C GLY A 24 9.32 -2.80 3.75
N PHE A 25 8.02 -2.73 3.50
CA PHE A 25 7.39 -3.40 2.35
C PHE A 25 7.99 -2.93 1.03
N GLY A 26 8.01 -1.60 0.81
CA GLY A 26 8.46 -1.00 -0.45
C GLY A 26 9.96 -1.13 -0.72
N LEU A 27 10.75 -1.29 0.34
CA LEU A 27 12.21 -1.34 0.30
C LEU A 27 12.75 -2.49 -0.57
N ILE A 28 12.02 -3.60 -0.66
CA ILE A 28 12.41 -4.79 -1.42
C ILE A 28 12.10 -4.66 -2.93
N ILE A 29 11.14 -3.82 -3.30
CA ILE A 29 10.61 -3.73 -4.67
C ILE A 29 11.72 -3.48 -5.73
N PRO A 30 12.62 -2.48 -5.58
CA PRO A 30 13.61 -2.19 -6.60
C PRO A 30 14.71 -3.26 -6.73
N ILE A 31 14.85 -4.13 -5.75
CA ILE A 31 15.89 -5.17 -5.71
C ILE A 31 15.38 -6.55 -6.15
N LEU A 32 14.11 -6.67 -6.53
CA LEU A 32 13.49 -7.95 -6.92
C LEU A 32 14.23 -8.70 -8.03
N PRO A 33 14.70 -8.03 -9.13
CA PRO A 33 15.44 -8.74 -10.17
C PRO A 33 16.70 -9.42 -9.65
N GLN A 34 17.43 -8.73 -8.77
CA GLN A 34 18.69 -9.22 -8.19
C GLN A 34 18.45 -10.35 -7.18
N LEU A 35 17.35 -10.29 -6.43
CA LEU A 35 16.94 -11.40 -5.54
C LEU A 35 16.64 -12.68 -6.34
N ALA A 36 16.00 -12.57 -7.52
CA ALA A 36 15.77 -13.71 -8.38
C ALA A 36 17.08 -14.37 -8.82
N SER A 37 18.07 -13.56 -9.20
CA SER A 37 19.40 -14.03 -9.57
C SER A 37 20.16 -14.61 -8.36
N GLN A 38 20.13 -13.92 -7.22
CA GLN A 38 20.84 -14.34 -5.99
C GLN A 38 20.36 -15.70 -5.47
N PHE A 39 19.06 -15.96 -5.51
CA PHE A 39 18.50 -17.22 -5.02
C PHE A 39 18.38 -18.30 -6.11
N ALA A 40 18.77 -18.00 -7.36
CA ALA A 40 18.65 -18.90 -8.50
C ALA A 40 17.24 -19.49 -8.66
N VAL A 41 16.20 -18.69 -8.36
CA VAL A 41 14.79 -19.10 -8.41
C VAL A 41 14.07 -18.57 -9.64
N LYS A 42 13.02 -19.29 -10.06
CA LYS A 42 12.16 -18.82 -11.15
C LYS A 42 11.44 -17.52 -10.73
N PRO A 43 11.17 -16.57 -11.65
CA PRO A 43 10.50 -15.29 -11.35
C PRO A 43 9.20 -15.43 -10.57
N ILE A 44 8.44 -16.50 -10.78
CA ILE A 44 7.19 -16.77 -10.03
C ILE A 44 7.40 -16.79 -8.51
N TYR A 45 8.54 -17.32 -8.04
CA TYR A 45 8.85 -17.37 -6.61
C TYR A 45 9.10 -15.98 -6.02
N ILE A 46 9.57 -15.02 -6.84
CA ILE A 46 9.68 -13.61 -6.41
C ILE A 46 8.29 -13.00 -6.26
N GLY A 47 7.35 -13.30 -7.17
CA GLY A 47 5.94 -12.93 -7.01
C GLY A 47 5.34 -13.46 -5.70
N PHE A 48 5.66 -14.71 -5.33
CA PHE A 48 5.23 -15.28 -4.04
C PHE A 48 5.87 -14.60 -2.84
N LEU A 49 7.12 -14.15 -2.91
CA LEU A 49 7.73 -13.34 -1.83
C LEU A 49 6.96 -12.06 -1.57
N MET A 50 6.51 -11.37 -2.62
CA MET A 50 5.72 -10.16 -2.48
C MET A 50 4.31 -10.46 -1.97
N ALA A 51 3.65 -11.45 -2.56
CA ALA A 51 2.31 -11.87 -2.16
C ALA A 51 2.28 -12.38 -0.70
N SER A 52 3.35 -13.05 -0.23
CA SER A 52 3.41 -13.65 1.11
C SER A 52 3.29 -12.61 2.23
N TYR A 53 3.92 -11.44 2.09
CA TYR A 53 3.76 -10.34 3.02
C TYR A 53 2.29 -9.88 3.11
N SER A 54 1.68 -9.60 1.95
CA SER A 54 0.30 -9.12 1.88
C SER A 54 -0.70 -10.18 2.36
N LEU A 55 -0.43 -11.46 2.09
CA LEU A 55 -1.23 -12.59 2.58
C LEU A 55 -1.15 -12.71 4.11
N ALA A 56 0.05 -12.67 4.66
CA ALA A 56 0.25 -12.70 6.11
C ALA A 56 -0.42 -11.49 6.78
N GLN A 57 -0.29 -10.30 6.22
CA GLN A 57 -0.94 -9.08 6.70
C GLN A 57 -2.47 -9.19 6.66
N PHE A 58 -3.02 -9.72 5.57
CA PHE A 58 -4.47 -9.92 5.40
C PHE A 58 -5.03 -10.87 6.47
N ILE A 59 -4.33 -11.97 6.74
CA ILE A 59 -4.72 -12.94 7.79
C ILE A 59 -4.55 -12.32 9.19
N ALA A 60 -3.46 -11.63 9.43
CA ALA A 60 -3.14 -11.05 10.73
C ALA A 60 -4.03 -9.87 11.12
N ALA A 61 -4.50 -9.07 10.15
CA ALA A 61 -5.25 -7.85 10.44
C ALA A 61 -6.52 -8.06 11.29
N PRO A 62 -7.42 -9.04 11.03
CA PRO A 62 -8.54 -9.30 11.89
C PRO A 62 -8.12 -9.88 13.25
N ILE A 63 -7.06 -10.71 13.29
CA ILE A 63 -6.54 -11.32 14.51
C ILE A 63 -5.98 -10.24 15.44
N LEU A 64 -5.06 -9.42 14.94
CA LEU A 64 -4.44 -8.34 15.71
C LEU A 64 -5.46 -7.25 16.07
N GLY A 65 -6.42 -6.96 15.19
CA GLY A 65 -7.54 -6.09 15.49
C GLY A 65 -8.36 -6.58 16.69
N GLY A 66 -8.78 -7.85 16.68
CA GLY A 66 -9.52 -8.48 17.78
C GLY A 66 -8.71 -8.58 19.07
N LEU A 67 -7.42 -8.94 18.98
CA LEU A 67 -6.53 -8.94 20.15
C LEU A 67 -6.35 -7.53 20.72
N SER A 68 -6.32 -6.51 19.86
CA SER A 68 -6.19 -5.11 20.31
C SER A 68 -7.45 -4.61 21.04
N ASP A 69 -8.63 -5.14 20.70
CA ASP A 69 -9.87 -4.88 21.44
C ASP A 69 -9.83 -5.49 22.84
N LYS A 70 -9.23 -6.69 22.96
CA LYS A 70 -9.18 -7.45 24.23
C LYS A 70 -8.06 -6.97 25.16
N TYR A 71 -6.85 -6.83 24.63
CA TYR A 71 -5.63 -6.59 25.42
C TYR A 71 -5.20 -5.11 25.44
N GLY A 72 -5.81 -4.27 24.61
CA GLY A 72 -5.46 -2.87 24.42
C GLY A 72 -4.73 -2.62 23.10
N ARG A 73 -4.80 -1.37 22.64
CA ARG A 73 -4.20 -0.95 21.35
C ARG A 73 -2.68 -0.92 21.41
N LYS A 74 -2.15 -0.28 22.47
CA LYS A 74 -0.71 -0.10 22.65
C LYS A 74 0.06 -1.41 22.78
N PRO A 75 -0.34 -2.42 23.59
CA PRO A 75 0.35 -3.70 23.68
C PRO A 75 0.46 -4.42 22.34
N ILE A 76 -0.60 -4.41 21.54
CA ILE A 76 -0.59 -5.06 20.23
C ILE A 76 0.32 -4.32 19.25
N LEU A 77 0.32 -2.97 19.26
CA LEU A 77 1.24 -2.19 18.45
C LEU A 77 2.71 -2.44 18.83
N ILE A 78 3.02 -2.56 20.13
CA ILE A 78 4.37 -2.90 20.61
C ILE A 78 4.78 -4.29 20.12
N MET A 79 3.93 -5.31 20.35
CA MET A 79 4.21 -6.68 19.92
C MET A 79 4.46 -6.77 18.42
N SER A 80 3.65 -6.09 17.61
CA SER A 80 3.84 -6.03 16.17
C SER A 80 5.15 -5.38 15.79
N LYS A 81 5.55 -4.27 16.43
CA LYS A 81 6.83 -3.61 16.13
C LYS A 81 8.04 -4.47 16.49
N ILE A 82 7.95 -5.25 17.57
CA ILE A 82 8.97 -6.25 17.88
C ILE A 82 9.04 -7.29 16.76
N GLY A 83 7.90 -7.81 16.31
CA GLY A 83 7.82 -8.77 15.21
C GLY A 83 8.42 -8.22 13.90
N SER A 84 8.12 -6.96 13.52
CA SER A 84 8.71 -6.32 12.35
C SER A 84 10.24 -6.14 12.50
N CYS A 85 10.73 -5.72 13.67
CA CYS A 85 12.18 -5.64 13.92
C CYS A 85 12.88 -6.99 13.71
N VAL A 86 12.32 -8.06 14.30
CA VAL A 86 12.84 -9.42 14.13
C VAL A 86 12.76 -9.85 12.67
N GLY A 87 11.63 -9.60 11.98
CA GLY A 87 11.45 -9.90 10.57
C GLY A 87 12.50 -9.24 9.68
N TYR A 88 12.79 -7.93 9.89
CA TYR A 88 13.82 -7.22 9.13
C TYR A 88 15.24 -7.68 9.46
N ILE A 89 15.53 -8.03 10.72
CA ILE A 89 16.82 -8.63 11.08
C ILE A 89 16.97 -10.00 10.40
N MET A 90 15.95 -10.85 10.44
CA MET A 90 15.95 -12.12 9.71
C MET A 90 16.17 -11.92 8.21
N LEU A 91 15.53 -10.89 7.63
CA LEU A 91 15.66 -10.56 6.22
C LEU A 91 17.10 -10.10 5.91
N ALA A 92 17.71 -9.27 6.76
CA ALA A 92 19.07 -8.78 6.58
C ALA A 92 20.11 -9.92 6.47
N PHE A 93 19.93 -10.97 7.27
CA PHE A 93 20.85 -12.13 7.31
C PHE A 93 20.32 -13.34 6.54
N SER A 94 19.36 -13.14 5.64
CA SER A 94 18.82 -14.23 4.84
C SER A 94 19.78 -14.62 3.70
N HIS A 95 20.15 -15.90 3.65
CA HIS A 95 21.02 -16.47 2.61
C HIS A 95 20.27 -17.46 1.69
N SER A 96 18.98 -17.70 1.94
CA SER A 96 18.16 -18.61 1.14
C SER A 96 16.76 -18.06 0.92
N TYR A 97 16.13 -18.51 -0.18
CA TYR A 97 14.74 -18.15 -0.49
C TYR A 97 13.77 -18.46 0.66
N VAL A 98 13.90 -19.65 1.27
CA VAL A 98 12.99 -20.08 2.37
C VAL A 98 13.15 -19.18 3.59
N TRP A 99 14.37 -18.82 3.93
CA TRP A 99 14.64 -17.92 5.06
C TRP A 99 14.10 -16.51 4.80
N PHE A 100 14.29 -16.03 3.58
CA PHE A 100 13.73 -14.74 3.14
C PHE A 100 12.19 -14.76 3.18
N LEU A 101 11.57 -15.86 2.70
CA LEU A 101 10.12 -16.04 2.75
C LEU A 101 9.60 -16.05 4.20
N ALA A 102 10.28 -16.75 5.12
CA ALA A 102 9.91 -16.76 6.54
C ALA A 102 9.97 -15.36 7.15
N ALA A 103 11.03 -14.58 6.83
CA ALA A 103 11.15 -13.19 7.25
C ALA A 103 9.99 -12.32 6.73
N ARG A 104 9.60 -12.49 5.46
CA ARG A 104 8.46 -11.76 4.86
C ARG A 104 7.12 -12.14 5.48
N LEU A 105 6.90 -13.41 5.80
CA LEU A 105 5.69 -13.85 6.49
C LEU A 105 5.60 -13.25 7.90
N LEU A 106 6.70 -13.24 8.64
CA LEU A 106 6.74 -12.66 9.99
C LEU A 106 6.49 -11.15 9.95
N ASP A 107 7.17 -10.44 9.04
CA ASP A 107 7.01 -9.00 8.83
C ASP A 107 5.57 -8.67 8.40
N GLY A 108 5.01 -9.41 7.44
CA GLY A 108 3.64 -9.23 6.98
C GLY A 108 2.61 -9.52 8.09
N PHE A 109 2.82 -10.55 8.91
CA PHE A 109 1.95 -10.81 10.06
C PHE A 109 1.98 -9.63 11.05
N SER A 110 3.16 -9.11 11.32
CA SER A 110 3.35 -7.92 12.15
C SER A 110 2.67 -6.68 11.54
N GLY A 111 2.74 -6.53 10.22
CA GLY A 111 2.09 -5.45 9.47
C GLY A 111 0.55 -5.42 9.56
N GLY A 112 -0.11 -6.49 10.05
CA GLY A 112 -1.52 -6.49 10.39
C GLY A 112 -1.92 -5.50 11.48
N ASN A 113 -0.94 -4.86 12.15
CA ASN A 113 -1.11 -3.81 13.15
C ASN A 113 -1.80 -2.53 12.62
N ILE A 114 -1.85 -2.32 11.32
CA ILE A 114 -2.55 -1.17 10.72
C ILE A 114 -4.03 -1.15 11.15
N SER A 115 -4.65 -2.31 11.33
CA SER A 115 -6.01 -2.43 11.86
C SER A 115 -6.12 -1.88 13.29
N ALA A 116 -5.15 -2.19 14.16
CA ALA A 116 -5.07 -1.67 15.54
C ALA A 116 -4.76 -0.16 15.55
N ALA A 117 -3.90 0.32 14.64
CA ALA A 117 -3.60 1.75 14.50
C ALA A 117 -4.85 2.56 14.08
N ARG A 118 -5.65 2.05 13.15
CA ARG A 118 -6.93 2.69 12.78
C ARG A 118 -7.95 2.68 13.92
N ALA A 119 -8.03 1.57 14.65
CA ALA A 119 -8.88 1.48 15.83
C ALA A 119 -8.44 2.47 16.90
N TYR A 120 -7.13 2.61 17.13
CA TYR A 120 -6.60 3.64 18.04
C TYR A 120 -7.03 5.05 17.62
N VAL A 121 -6.92 5.40 16.32
CA VAL A 121 -7.40 6.70 15.82
C VAL A 121 -8.88 6.89 16.15
N ALA A 122 -9.71 5.87 15.94
CA ALA A 122 -11.13 5.93 16.24
C ALA A 122 -11.40 6.16 17.74
N ASP A 123 -10.58 5.57 18.62
CA ASP A 123 -10.72 5.67 20.06
C ASP A 123 -10.29 7.05 20.63
N VAL A 124 -9.33 7.73 19.97
CA VAL A 124 -8.80 9.04 20.44
C VAL A 124 -9.37 10.25 19.71
N THR A 125 -10.20 10.05 18.68
CA THR A 125 -10.81 11.14 17.89
C THR A 125 -12.32 11.18 18.07
N THR A 126 -12.87 12.41 18.11
CA THR A 126 -14.32 12.60 17.97
C THR A 126 -14.77 12.35 16.54
N PRO A 127 -16.07 12.08 16.28
CA PRO A 127 -16.58 11.90 14.91
C PRO A 127 -16.16 13.02 13.95
N GLU A 128 -16.11 14.28 14.43
CA GLU A 128 -15.78 15.45 13.63
C GLU A 128 -14.29 15.49 13.25
N ASN A 129 -13.40 15.02 14.14
CA ASN A 129 -11.95 15.01 13.96
C ASN A 129 -11.41 13.69 13.40
N ARG A 130 -12.24 12.65 13.36
CA ARG A 130 -11.85 11.32 12.86
C ARG A 130 -11.30 11.33 11.43
N PRO A 131 -11.87 12.10 10.47
CA PRO A 131 -11.29 12.18 9.13
C PRO A 131 -9.85 12.72 9.13
N LYS A 132 -9.54 13.69 9.98
CA LYS A 132 -8.16 14.20 10.13
C LYS A 132 -7.19 13.15 10.68
N GLY A 133 -7.64 12.37 11.66
CA GLY A 133 -6.85 11.26 12.21
C GLY A 133 -6.59 10.15 11.17
N MET A 134 -7.61 9.77 10.40
CA MET A 134 -7.46 8.77 9.33
C MET A 134 -6.58 9.26 8.19
N ALA A 135 -6.60 10.57 7.88
CA ALA A 135 -5.72 11.17 6.88
C ALA A 135 -4.23 11.01 7.24
N VAL A 136 -3.87 11.01 8.53
CA VAL A 136 -2.48 10.75 8.99
C VAL A 136 -2.02 9.36 8.56
N ILE A 137 -2.88 8.36 8.67
CA ILE A 137 -2.58 7.00 8.19
C ILE A 137 -2.42 6.99 6.66
N GLY A 138 -3.28 7.71 5.93
CA GLY A 138 -3.15 7.86 4.47
C GLY A 138 -1.83 8.50 4.05
N ILE A 139 -1.38 9.55 4.76
CA ILE A 139 -0.08 10.20 4.52
C ILE A 139 1.06 9.20 4.83
N ALA A 140 0.95 8.39 5.89
CA ALA A 140 1.92 7.36 6.20
C ALA A 140 2.05 6.31 5.07
N PHE A 141 0.93 5.92 4.45
CA PHE A 141 0.92 5.06 3.26
C PHE A 141 1.69 5.71 2.10
N GLY A 142 1.36 6.96 1.74
CA GLY A 142 2.06 7.68 0.69
C GLY A 142 3.56 7.81 0.95
N THR A 143 3.94 8.17 2.18
CA THR A 143 5.34 8.29 2.59
C THR A 143 6.08 6.95 2.48
N GLY A 144 5.45 5.85 2.93
CA GLY A 144 6.04 4.51 2.86
C GLY A 144 6.29 4.04 1.44
N PHE A 145 5.34 4.24 0.55
CA PHE A 145 5.47 3.88 -0.87
C PHE A 145 6.49 4.73 -1.64
N ILE A 146 6.84 5.91 -1.14
CA ILE A 146 7.89 6.75 -1.73
C ILE A 146 9.25 6.40 -1.15
N LEU A 147 9.37 6.45 0.19
CA LEU A 147 10.65 6.27 0.85
C LEU A 147 11.11 4.80 0.83
N GLY A 148 10.17 3.84 0.82
CA GLY A 148 10.51 2.42 0.78
C GLY A 148 11.41 2.08 -0.41
N PRO A 149 10.92 2.19 -1.65
CA PRO A 149 11.72 1.89 -2.83
C PRO A 149 12.96 2.78 -2.95
N ALA A 150 12.87 4.08 -2.58
CA ALA A 150 14.00 4.99 -2.62
C ALA A 150 15.16 4.52 -1.72
N LEU A 151 14.86 4.19 -0.46
CA LEU A 151 15.85 3.68 0.49
C LEU A 151 16.34 2.28 0.07
N GLY A 152 15.45 1.42 -0.40
CA GLY A 152 15.79 0.06 -0.82
C GLY A 152 16.86 0.03 -1.89
N GLY A 153 16.65 0.74 -2.99
CA GLY A 153 17.61 0.79 -4.08
C GLY A 153 18.87 1.55 -3.72
N PHE A 154 18.77 2.65 -2.93
CA PHE A 154 19.93 3.40 -2.48
C PHE A 154 20.88 2.54 -1.64
N PHE A 155 20.36 1.86 -0.60
CA PHE A 155 21.18 1.05 0.29
C PHE A 155 21.66 -0.25 -0.36
N TYR A 156 20.88 -0.82 -1.28
CA TYR A 156 21.34 -1.96 -2.09
C TYR A 156 22.56 -1.59 -2.96
N GLY A 157 22.57 -0.38 -3.52
CA GLY A 157 23.66 0.14 -4.34
C GLY A 157 24.99 0.36 -3.59
N LEU A 158 25.01 0.23 -2.25
CA LEU A 158 26.25 0.27 -1.46
C LEU A 158 27.08 -1.04 -1.54
N GLY A 159 26.67 -2.01 -2.35
CA GLY A 159 27.48 -3.20 -2.69
C GLY A 159 27.38 -4.38 -1.73
N GLN A 160 26.54 -4.31 -0.70
CA GLN A 160 26.33 -5.40 0.27
C GLN A 160 24.98 -6.12 0.10
N GLY A 161 24.39 -6.08 -1.11
CA GLY A 161 23.13 -6.70 -1.41
C GLY A 161 21.95 -6.09 -0.63
N HIS A 162 21.01 -6.93 -0.19
CA HIS A 162 19.79 -6.49 0.52
C HIS A 162 20.03 -6.19 2.02
N MET A 163 21.15 -6.60 2.59
CA MET A 163 21.44 -6.48 4.02
C MET A 163 21.38 -5.04 4.54
N PRO A 164 22.04 -4.01 3.95
CA PRO A 164 21.99 -2.65 4.46
C PRO A 164 20.57 -2.07 4.45
N ALA A 165 19.82 -2.34 3.39
CA ALA A 165 18.45 -1.89 3.25
C ALA A 165 17.56 -2.49 4.36
N ALA A 166 17.67 -3.79 4.63
CA ALA A 166 16.93 -4.47 5.67
C ALA A 166 17.31 -3.98 7.08
N LEU A 167 18.58 -3.69 7.34
CA LEU A 167 19.03 -3.12 8.62
C LEU A 167 18.49 -1.70 8.84
N VAL A 168 18.38 -0.90 7.79
CA VAL A 168 17.71 0.42 7.87
C VAL A 168 16.24 0.25 8.22
N ALA A 169 15.52 -0.69 7.60
CA ALA A 169 14.13 -1.00 7.94
C ALA A 169 13.99 -1.47 9.40
N ALA A 170 14.88 -2.33 9.87
CA ALA A 170 14.93 -2.77 11.27
C ALA A 170 15.14 -1.59 12.23
N SER A 171 16.06 -0.69 11.90
CA SER A 171 16.34 0.52 12.70
C SER A 171 15.15 1.46 12.76
N LEU A 172 14.48 1.71 11.63
CA LEU A 172 13.27 2.52 11.58
C LEU A 172 12.14 1.89 12.38
N SER A 173 11.96 0.56 12.28
CA SER A 173 10.96 -0.18 13.04
C SER A 173 11.26 -0.15 14.55
N PHE A 174 12.55 -0.24 14.93
CA PHE A 174 12.98 -0.10 16.33
C PHE A 174 12.71 1.32 16.87
N ILE A 175 12.98 2.36 16.10
CA ILE A 175 12.64 3.73 16.48
C ILE A 175 11.13 3.86 16.67
N ALA A 176 10.30 3.33 15.76
CA ALA A 176 8.85 3.33 15.92
C ALA A 176 8.38 2.55 17.14
N LEU A 177 9.06 1.44 17.52
CA LEU A 177 8.85 0.69 18.75
C LEU A 177 9.08 1.59 19.97
N LEU A 178 10.20 2.30 20.03
CA LEU A 178 10.52 3.21 21.13
C LEU A 178 9.47 4.32 21.25
N PHE A 179 9.08 4.95 20.13
CA PHE A 179 8.01 5.94 20.14
C PHE A 179 6.68 5.35 20.64
N THR A 180 6.36 4.12 20.25
CA THR A 180 5.15 3.43 20.73
C THR A 180 5.19 3.19 22.24
N ILE A 181 6.33 2.75 22.78
CA ILE A 181 6.50 2.49 24.22
C ILE A 181 6.39 3.78 25.02
N PHE A 182 7.12 4.83 24.62
CA PHE A 182 7.30 6.03 25.44
C PHE A 182 6.24 7.12 25.19
N LEU A 183 5.76 7.26 23.97
CA LEU A 183 4.88 8.38 23.60
C LEU A 183 3.41 7.97 23.45
N LEU A 184 3.11 6.71 23.10
CA LEU A 184 1.74 6.26 22.95
C LEU A 184 1.14 5.93 24.30
N LYS A 185 -0.02 6.53 24.60
CA LYS A 185 -0.81 6.19 25.78
C LYS A 185 -1.96 5.29 25.37
N GLU A 186 -2.31 4.31 26.22
CA GLU A 186 -3.51 3.50 25.98
C GLU A 186 -4.76 4.39 26.02
N PRO A 187 -5.69 4.29 25.07
CA PRO A 187 -6.92 5.08 25.10
C PRO A 187 -7.77 4.74 26.31
N PRO A 188 -8.37 5.73 26.99
CA PRO A 188 -9.19 5.51 28.19
C PRO A 188 -10.51 4.78 27.88
N HIS A 189 -11.02 4.91 26.68
CA HIS A 189 -12.26 4.27 26.23
C HIS A 189 -11.95 3.30 25.10
N ARG A 190 -12.28 2.02 25.33
CA ARG A 190 -12.30 1.03 24.26
C ARG A 190 -13.64 1.17 23.56
N SER A 191 -13.65 1.66 22.34
CA SER A 191 -14.82 1.53 21.49
C SER A 191 -15.07 0.02 21.35
N HIS A 192 -16.19 -0.48 21.86
CA HIS A 192 -16.70 -1.78 21.46
C HIS A 192 -17.14 -1.66 20.00
N SER A 193 -16.18 -1.62 19.10
CA SER A 193 -16.48 -1.89 17.71
C SER A 193 -16.99 -3.33 17.69
N GLU A 194 -18.22 -3.53 17.23
CA GLU A 194 -18.73 -4.86 16.95
C GLU A 194 -17.64 -5.65 16.24
N PRO A 195 -17.39 -6.90 16.66
CA PRO A 195 -16.37 -7.72 16.04
C PRO A 195 -16.55 -7.65 14.53
N ARG A 196 -15.46 -7.41 13.79
CA ARG A 196 -15.43 -7.42 12.32
C ARG A 196 -15.84 -8.82 11.86
N SER A 197 -17.17 -9.08 11.89
CA SER A 197 -17.72 -10.35 11.48
C SER A 197 -17.72 -10.40 9.96
N TRP A 198 -17.46 -11.57 9.40
CA TRP A 198 -17.67 -11.87 7.99
C TRP A 198 -19.10 -11.49 7.52
N GLN A 199 -20.06 -11.45 8.43
CA GLN A 199 -21.42 -10.99 8.19
C GLN A 199 -21.46 -9.48 7.84
N SER A 200 -20.61 -8.65 8.46
CA SER A 200 -20.48 -7.23 8.11
C SER A 200 -19.91 -7.04 6.70
N PHE A 201 -18.94 -7.87 6.31
CA PHE A 201 -18.41 -7.92 4.95
C PHE A 201 -19.51 -8.27 3.94
N ALA A 202 -20.24 -9.34 4.20
CA ALA A 202 -21.33 -9.80 3.33
C ALA A 202 -22.47 -8.79 3.20
N SER A 203 -22.80 -8.06 4.27
CA SER A 203 -23.86 -7.04 4.25
C SER A 203 -23.52 -5.85 3.34
N VAL A 204 -22.26 -5.42 3.34
CA VAL A 204 -21.77 -4.31 2.50
C VAL A 204 -21.73 -4.73 1.02
N LEU A 205 -21.38 -5.97 0.73
CA LEU A 205 -21.36 -6.51 -0.64
C LEU A 205 -22.76 -6.69 -1.26
N LYS A 206 -23.83 -6.68 -0.46
CA LYS A 206 -25.20 -6.70 -0.97
C LYS A 206 -25.62 -5.41 -1.66
N MET A 207 -24.94 -4.29 -1.41
CA MET A 207 -25.21 -3.01 -2.05
C MET A 207 -24.62 -2.99 -3.48
N PRO A 208 -25.44 -2.91 -4.56
CA PRO A 208 -24.93 -3.06 -5.94
C PRO A 208 -23.85 -2.03 -6.30
N VAL A 209 -24.06 -0.76 -5.90
CA VAL A 209 -23.10 0.34 -6.12
C VAL A 209 -21.75 0.07 -5.45
N ILE A 210 -21.79 -0.37 -4.20
CA ILE A 210 -20.58 -0.64 -3.43
C ILE A 210 -19.83 -1.86 -3.98
N ARG A 211 -20.56 -2.92 -4.33
CA ARG A 211 -19.99 -4.11 -4.97
C ARG A 211 -19.27 -3.74 -6.28
N TYR A 212 -19.88 -2.88 -7.10
CA TYR A 212 -19.25 -2.38 -8.32
C TYR A 212 -17.95 -1.63 -8.01
N LEU A 213 -17.97 -0.66 -7.08
CA LEU A 213 -16.78 0.11 -6.71
C LEU A 213 -15.68 -0.76 -6.11
N PHE A 214 -16.03 -1.84 -5.43
CA PHE A 214 -15.07 -2.81 -4.91
C PHE A 214 -14.43 -3.66 -6.00
N LEU A 215 -15.17 -4.04 -7.04
CA LEU A 215 -14.59 -4.71 -8.21
C LEU A 215 -13.61 -3.78 -8.95
N ILE A 216 -13.96 -2.50 -9.08
CA ILE A 216 -13.08 -1.48 -9.63
C ILE A 216 -11.80 -1.32 -8.78
N GLN A 217 -11.95 -1.27 -7.45
CA GLN A 217 -10.81 -1.21 -6.53
C GLN A 217 -9.91 -2.45 -6.64
N LEU A 218 -10.52 -3.64 -6.72
CA LEU A 218 -9.76 -4.89 -6.88
C LEU A 218 -8.95 -4.88 -8.17
N ALA A 219 -9.59 -4.56 -9.29
CA ALA A 219 -8.93 -4.48 -10.60
C ALA A 219 -7.79 -3.46 -10.58
N TYR A 220 -8.05 -2.26 -10.03
CA TYR A 220 -7.03 -1.22 -9.88
C TYR A 220 -5.83 -1.68 -9.04
N MET A 221 -6.08 -2.32 -7.90
CA MET A 221 -5.01 -2.76 -7.01
C MET A 221 -4.22 -3.96 -7.56
N ILE A 222 -4.86 -4.85 -8.34
CA ILE A 222 -4.14 -5.90 -9.07
C ILE A 222 -3.16 -5.28 -10.07
N VAL A 223 -3.62 -4.31 -10.87
CA VAL A 223 -2.79 -3.60 -11.85
C VAL A 223 -1.66 -2.83 -11.15
N PHE A 224 -1.98 -2.07 -10.11
CA PHE A 224 -1.01 -1.27 -9.38
C PHE A 224 0.09 -2.12 -8.73
N ALA A 225 -0.28 -3.15 -7.97
CA ALA A 225 0.67 -4.01 -7.29
C ALA A 225 1.47 -4.90 -8.28
N GLY A 226 0.84 -5.32 -9.37
CA GLY A 226 1.53 -6.01 -10.45
C GLY A 226 2.58 -5.12 -11.13
N PHE A 227 2.24 -3.88 -11.44
CA PHE A 227 3.18 -2.88 -11.97
C PHE A 227 4.32 -2.63 -11.00
N GLU A 228 4.01 -2.33 -9.74
CA GLU A 228 5.00 -2.00 -8.72
C GLU A 228 6.10 -3.05 -8.63
N THR A 229 5.72 -4.33 -8.68
CA THR A 229 6.67 -5.44 -8.58
C THR A 229 7.39 -5.77 -9.90
N THR A 230 6.80 -5.48 -11.06
CA THR A 230 7.41 -5.77 -12.36
C THR A 230 8.18 -4.60 -12.95
N PHE A 231 7.97 -3.38 -12.46
CA PHE A 231 8.60 -2.16 -13.00
C PHE A 231 10.13 -2.22 -12.95
N SER A 232 10.72 -2.69 -11.84
CA SER A 232 12.17 -2.87 -11.73
C SER A 232 12.72 -3.91 -12.71
N VAL A 233 11.93 -4.97 -12.99
CA VAL A 233 12.30 -5.98 -13.99
C VAL A 233 12.26 -5.37 -15.40
N PHE A 234 11.24 -4.57 -15.69
CA PHE A 234 11.08 -3.87 -16.96
C PHE A 234 12.25 -2.92 -17.22
N THR A 235 12.54 -2.02 -16.29
CA THR A 235 13.62 -1.03 -16.45
C THR A 235 15.00 -1.67 -16.52
N HIS A 236 15.21 -2.78 -15.81
CA HIS A 236 16.44 -3.56 -15.93
C HIS A 236 16.58 -4.20 -17.33
N ARG A 237 15.49 -4.78 -17.89
CA ARG A 237 15.53 -5.40 -19.23
C ARG A 237 15.70 -4.38 -20.36
N VAL A 238 14.96 -3.27 -20.32
CA VAL A 238 14.88 -2.31 -21.43
C VAL A 238 16.03 -1.30 -21.40
N PHE A 239 16.43 -0.85 -20.21
CA PHE A 239 17.39 0.23 -20.02
C PHE A 239 18.70 -0.22 -19.33
N GLY A 240 18.78 -1.47 -18.84
CA GLY A 240 19.92 -1.96 -18.07
C GLY A 240 20.05 -1.32 -16.67
N PHE A 241 18.97 -0.73 -16.13
CA PHE A 241 19.04 0.01 -14.88
C PHE A 241 19.33 -0.88 -13.68
N ASP A 242 20.19 -0.37 -12.82
CA ASP A 242 20.51 -0.95 -11.54
C ASP A 242 19.47 -0.59 -10.45
N PRO A 243 19.50 -1.21 -9.26
CA PRO A 243 18.56 -0.90 -8.18
C PRO A 243 18.57 0.56 -7.74
N LYS A 244 19.73 1.25 -7.80
CA LYS A 244 19.85 2.66 -7.44
C LYS A 244 19.11 3.54 -8.43
N GLN A 245 19.28 3.29 -9.72
CA GLN A 245 18.54 4.01 -10.79
C GLN A 245 17.03 3.75 -10.69
N ASN A 246 16.62 2.52 -10.43
CA ASN A 246 15.22 2.17 -10.18
C ASN A 246 14.64 2.91 -8.97
N SER A 247 15.39 3.02 -7.88
CA SER A 247 14.93 3.75 -6.70
C SER A 247 14.72 5.24 -6.97
N MET A 248 15.54 5.85 -7.83
CA MET A 248 15.37 7.24 -8.25
C MET A 248 14.07 7.44 -9.05
N LEU A 249 13.70 6.46 -9.90
CA LEU A 249 12.45 6.51 -10.64
C LEU A 249 11.22 6.36 -9.72
N PHE A 250 11.27 5.46 -8.74
CA PHE A 250 10.22 5.35 -7.72
C PHE A 250 10.11 6.64 -6.88
N MET A 251 11.24 7.22 -6.48
CA MET A 251 11.26 8.49 -5.74
C MET A 251 10.67 9.62 -6.58
N TYR A 252 11.06 9.74 -7.86
CA TYR A 252 10.50 10.70 -8.81
C TYR A 252 8.98 10.56 -8.93
N SER A 253 8.50 9.34 -9.19
CA SER A 253 7.07 9.04 -9.31
C SER A 253 6.33 9.34 -8.00
N GLY A 254 6.92 8.98 -6.87
CA GLY A 254 6.33 9.19 -5.56
C GLY A 254 6.21 10.68 -5.18
N ILE A 255 7.25 11.48 -5.41
CA ILE A 255 7.22 12.93 -5.17
C ILE A 255 6.12 13.58 -6.02
N LEU A 256 6.05 13.23 -7.31
CA LEU A 256 4.99 13.73 -8.19
C LEU A 256 3.60 13.34 -7.70
N GLY A 257 3.42 12.09 -7.28
CA GLY A 257 2.17 11.60 -6.71
C GLY A 257 1.74 12.41 -5.48
N LEU A 258 2.65 12.70 -4.56
CA LEU A 258 2.37 13.54 -3.39
C LEU A 258 2.00 14.98 -3.76
N LEU A 259 2.73 15.59 -4.70
CA LEU A 259 2.44 16.94 -5.17
C LEU A 259 1.04 17.00 -5.80
N VAL A 260 0.70 16.01 -6.62
CA VAL A 260 -0.63 15.90 -7.25
C VAL A 260 -1.72 15.73 -6.19
N GLN A 261 -1.56 14.80 -5.23
CA GLN A 261 -2.52 14.60 -4.14
C GLN A 261 -2.69 15.87 -3.29
N GLY A 262 -1.58 16.53 -2.94
CA GLY A 262 -1.60 17.78 -2.18
C GLY A 262 -2.28 18.92 -2.92
N PHE A 263 -2.11 19.02 -4.24
CA PHE A 263 -2.78 20.03 -5.07
C PHE A 263 -4.29 19.74 -5.22
N ILE A 264 -4.64 18.48 -5.48
CA ILE A 264 -6.02 18.05 -5.70
C ILE A 264 -6.83 18.14 -4.42
N SER A 265 -6.26 17.81 -3.25
CA SER A 265 -6.96 17.87 -1.96
C SER A 265 -7.41 19.29 -1.58
N ARG A 266 -6.78 20.32 -2.15
CA ARG A 266 -7.14 21.73 -1.94
C ARG A 266 -8.28 22.19 -2.85
N LYS A 267 -8.59 21.47 -3.92
CA LYS A 267 -9.64 21.83 -4.88
C LYS A 267 -10.85 20.92 -4.69
N SER A 268 -12.01 21.53 -4.39
CA SER A 268 -13.28 20.83 -4.46
C SER A 268 -13.60 20.52 -5.93
N SER A 269 -13.77 19.26 -6.27
CA SER A 269 -14.20 18.88 -7.62
C SER A 269 -15.72 18.81 -7.69
N LYS A 270 -16.29 19.39 -8.76
CA LYS A 270 -17.73 19.31 -9.04
C LYS A 270 -18.22 17.90 -9.38
N SER A 271 -17.30 17.00 -9.77
CA SER A 271 -17.63 15.62 -10.13
C SER A 271 -16.55 14.64 -9.65
N ILE A 272 -16.81 13.97 -8.53
CA ILE A 272 -15.91 12.93 -7.99
C ILE A 272 -15.76 11.79 -8.99
N THR A 273 -16.87 11.32 -9.59
CA THR A 273 -16.87 10.26 -10.59
C THR A 273 -16.05 10.65 -11.83
N GLY A 274 -16.22 11.88 -12.32
CA GLY A 274 -15.43 12.36 -13.47
C GLY A 274 -13.93 12.37 -13.18
N MET A 275 -13.51 12.73 -11.96
CA MET A 275 -12.10 12.67 -11.56
C MET A 275 -11.58 11.23 -11.50
N VAL A 276 -12.37 10.27 -10.98
CA VAL A 276 -11.99 8.85 -11.00
C VAL A 276 -11.78 8.38 -12.43
N VAL A 277 -12.72 8.66 -13.34
CA VAL A 277 -12.59 8.31 -14.77
C VAL A 277 -11.33 8.93 -15.38
N THR A 278 -11.07 10.22 -15.15
CA THR A 278 -9.85 10.90 -15.63
C THR A 278 -8.59 10.20 -15.12
N GLY A 279 -8.54 9.86 -13.83
CA GLY A 279 -7.41 9.14 -13.24
C GLY A 279 -7.17 7.77 -13.90
N PHE A 280 -8.24 7.00 -14.13
CA PHE A 280 -8.16 5.70 -14.83
C PHE A 280 -7.69 5.85 -16.28
N VAL A 281 -8.21 6.83 -17.03
CA VAL A 281 -7.81 7.09 -18.43
C VAL A 281 -6.34 7.49 -18.52
N VAL A 282 -5.89 8.43 -17.66
CA VAL A 282 -4.49 8.88 -17.64
C VAL A 282 -3.56 7.71 -17.30
N THR A 283 -3.92 6.88 -16.32
CA THR A 283 -3.12 5.71 -15.94
C THR A 283 -3.12 4.65 -17.06
N ALA A 284 -4.26 4.42 -17.73
CA ALA A 284 -4.35 3.49 -18.86
C ALA A 284 -3.45 3.93 -20.04
N ILE A 285 -3.49 5.22 -20.38
CA ILE A 285 -2.61 5.80 -21.40
C ILE A 285 -1.13 5.61 -21.01
N SER A 286 -0.80 5.85 -19.73
CA SER A 286 0.58 5.65 -19.24
C SER A 286 1.04 4.21 -19.41
N PHE A 287 0.21 3.20 -19.13
CA PHE A 287 0.56 1.80 -19.37
C PHE A 287 0.68 1.46 -20.87
N ALA A 288 -0.20 2.00 -21.71
CA ALA A 288 -0.10 1.82 -23.15
C ALA A 288 1.20 2.44 -23.72
N LEU A 289 1.63 3.57 -23.19
CA LEU A 289 2.91 4.16 -23.55
C LEU A 289 4.09 3.34 -23.02
N LEU A 290 4.06 2.88 -21.77
CA LEU A 290 5.11 2.04 -21.18
C LEU A 290 5.38 0.77 -21.99
N SER A 291 4.35 0.19 -22.61
CA SER A 291 4.50 -1.03 -23.41
C SER A 291 5.34 -0.86 -24.68
N GLN A 292 5.59 0.37 -25.13
CA GLN A 292 6.31 0.66 -26.37
C GLN A 292 7.55 1.55 -26.16
N LEU A 293 7.94 1.78 -24.89
CA LEU A 293 8.97 2.74 -24.55
C LEU A 293 10.39 2.20 -24.76
N THR A 294 11.19 2.99 -25.50
CA THR A 294 12.63 2.78 -25.69
C THR A 294 13.48 3.97 -25.24
N SER A 295 12.86 5.13 -24.96
CA SER A 295 13.54 6.37 -24.61
C SER A 295 13.46 6.68 -23.13
N PHE A 296 14.57 7.09 -22.52
CA PHE A 296 14.63 7.51 -21.11
C PHE A 296 13.75 8.73 -20.82
N TYR A 297 13.76 9.74 -21.70
CA TYR A 297 12.90 10.92 -21.51
C TYR A 297 11.40 10.56 -21.65
N GLY A 298 11.09 9.63 -22.56
CA GLY A 298 9.76 9.06 -22.66
C GLY A 298 9.34 8.34 -21.37
N LEU A 299 10.24 7.60 -20.74
CA LEU A 299 9.98 6.96 -19.45
C LEU A 299 9.64 7.97 -18.35
N LEU A 300 10.42 9.05 -18.24
CA LEU A 300 10.14 10.10 -17.24
C LEU A 300 8.79 10.79 -17.48
N ALA A 301 8.48 11.12 -18.72
CA ALA A 301 7.19 11.74 -19.07
C ALA A 301 6.01 10.79 -18.78
N THR A 302 6.17 9.51 -19.10
CA THR A 302 5.15 8.48 -18.85
C THR A 302 4.95 8.23 -17.36
N LEU A 303 6.04 8.19 -16.57
CA LEU A 303 5.96 8.09 -15.12
C LEU A 303 5.31 9.32 -14.47
N ALA A 304 5.53 10.51 -15.03
CA ALA A 304 4.83 11.73 -14.58
C ALA A 304 3.31 11.60 -14.81
N ALA A 305 2.90 11.20 -16.01
CA ALA A 305 1.49 10.96 -16.32
C ALA A 305 0.88 9.87 -15.42
N PHE A 306 1.59 8.77 -15.22
CA PHE A 306 1.22 7.69 -14.31
C PHE A 306 1.01 8.19 -12.88
N SER A 307 1.94 8.99 -12.34
CA SER A 307 1.86 9.57 -11.00
C SER A 307 0.66 10.51 -10.84
N ILE A 308 0.34 11.28 -11.89
CA ILE A 308 -0.87 12.11 -11.93
C ILE A 308 -2.12 11.22 -11.87
N GLY A 309 -2.20 10.22 -12.73
CA GLY A 309 -3.34 9.31 -12.78
C GLY A 309 -3.58 8.60 -11.44
N ILE A 310 -2.54 8.00 -10.87
CA ILE A 310 -2.60 7.32 -9.57
C ILE A 310 -2.96 8.29 -8.44
N GLY A 311 -2.37 9.49 -8.41
CA GLY A 311 -2.68 10.50 -7.41
C GLY A 311 -4.16 10.88 -7.42
N ILE A 312 -4.75 10.99 -8.60
CA ILE A 312 -6.19 11.24 -8.78
C ILE A 312 -7.01 10.03 -8.27
N VAL A 313 -6.69 8.81 -8.70
CA VAL A 313 -7.45 7.60 -8.32
C VAL A 313 -7.40 7.39 -6.81
N ASN A 314 -6.22 7.45 -6.20
CA ASN A 314 -6.03 7.25 -4.77
C ASN A 314 -6.74 8.30 -3.90
N THR A 315 -7.04 9.47 -4.45
CA THR A 315 -7.80 10.52 -3.75
C THR A 315 -9.30 10.36 -3.94
N TYR A 316 -9.74 10.15 -5.16
CA TYR A 316 -11.16 10.23 -5.48
C TYR A 316 -11.91 8.89 -5.44
N LEU A 317 -11.25 7.75 -5.66
CA LEU A 317 -11.95 6.45 -5.59
C LEU A 317 -12.40 6.10 -4.17
N PRO A 318 -11.56 6.25 -3.11
CA PRO A 318 -12.04 6.09 -1.73
C PRO A 318 -13.12 7.11 -1.36
N SER A 319 -13.00 8.36 -1.85
CA SER A 319 -14.01 9.40 -1.63
C SER A 319 -15.35 9.03 -2.27
N LEU A 320 -15.31 8.44 -3.48
CA LEU A 320 -16.53 7.97 -4.15
C LEU A 320 -17.21 6.84 -3.37
N VAL A 321 -16.44 5.90 -2.82
CA VAL A 321 -16.95 4.85 -1.94
C VAL A 321 -17.60 5.45 -0.70
N SER A 322 -16.95 6.38 -0.02
CA SER A 322 -17.47 7.04 1.19
C SER A 322 -18.80 7.77 0.91
N VAL A 323 -18.87 8.56 -0.15
CA VAL A 323 -20.07 9.32 -0.51
C VAL A 323 -21.24 8.40 -0.98
N SER A 324 -20.90 7.24 -1.55
CA SER A 324 -21.90 6.26 -2.03
C SER A 324 -22.56 5.47 -0.90
N VAL A 325 -22.01 5.53 0.32
CA VAL A 325 -22.55 4.84 1.50
C VAL A 325 -23.33 5.84 2.34
N LYS A 326 -24.64 5.63 2.51
CA LYS A 326 -25.48 6.45 3.38
C LYS A 326 -25.53 5.87 4.80
N GLY A 327 -25.35 6.73 5.83
CA GLY A 327 -25.57 6.38 7.24
C GLY A 327 -24.37 5.71 7.94
N ASN A 328 -24.64 4.96 9.02
CA ASN A 328 -23.64 4.41 9.95
C ASN A 328 -22.70 3.31 9.37
N ASN A 329 -22.78 3.03 8.06
CA ASN A 329 -22.01 1.95 7.42
C ASN A 329 -20.69 2.43 6.75
N GLU A 330 -20.36 3.72 6.83
CA GLU A 330 -19.17 4.29 6.17
C GLU A 330 -17.88 3.61 6.65
N GLY A 331 -17.67 3.48 7.95
CA GLY A 331 -16.48 2.81 8.51
C GLY A 331 -16.40 1.34 8.12
N LYS A 332 -17.52 0.63 8.09
CA LYS A 332 -17.59 -0.77 7.63
C LYS A 332 -17.21 -0.88 6.15
N SER A 333 -17.75 -0.02 5.31
CA SER A 333 -17.46 -0.01 3.86
C SER A 333 -16.01 0.34 3.56
N MET A 334 -15.41 1.29 4.27
CA MET A 334 -13.99 1.62 4.14
C MET A 334 -13.09 0.49 4.61
N GLY A 335 -13.48 -0.25 5.67
CA GLY A 335 -12.77 -1.46 6.09
C GLY A 335 -12.78 -2.56 5.03
N VAL A 336 -13.92 -2.78 4.37
CA VAL A 336 -14.04 -3.74 3.26
C VAL A 336 -13.25 -3.27 2.04
N TYR A 337 -13.31 -1.98 1.71
CA TYR A 337 -12.51 -1.37 0.64
C TYR A 337 -11.01 -1.67 0.79
N GLU A 338 -10.47 -1.52 2.00
CA GLU A 338 -9.06 -1.82 2.29
C GLU A 338 -8.74 -3.31 2.24
N SER A 339 -9.67 -4.17 2.67
CA SER A 339 -9.51 -5.62 2.56
C SER A 339 -9.45 -6.05 1.10
N ILE A 340 -10.30 -5.48 0.25
CA ILE A 340 -10.28 -5.70 -1.21
C ILE A 340 -8.95 -5.20 -1.82
N GLY A 341 -8.48 -4.03 -1.38
CA GLY A 341 -7.15 -3.53 -1.77
C GLY A 341 -6.03 -4.50 -1.40
N SER A 342 -6.08 -5.11 -0.21
CA SER A 342 -5.12 -6.13 0.21
C SER A 342 -5.17 -7.39 -0.65
N MET A 343 -6.37 -7.84 -1.06
CA MET A 343 -6.52 -8.94 -2.03
C MET A 343 -5.84 -8.60 -3.36
N GLY A 344 -6.00 -7.37 -3.85
CA GLY A 344 -5.32 -6.91 -5.07
C GLY A 344 -3.79 -6.94 -4.92
N ARG A 345 -3.25 -6.57 -3.76
CA ARG A 345 -1.80 -6.67 -3.47
C ARG A 345 -1.29 -8.11 -3.37
N ILE A 346 -2.15 -9.08 -3.07
CA ILE A 346 -1.80 -10.50 -3.11
C ILE A 346 -1.81 -11.02 -4.56
N LEU A 347 -2.89 -10.73 -5.28
CA LEU A 347 -3.12 -11.27 -6.62
C LEU A 347 -2.25 -10.60 -7.68
N GLY A 348 -1.99 -9.27 -7.56
CA GLY A 348 -1.25 -8.50 -8.54
C GLY A 348 0.13 -9.07 -8.85
N PRO A 349 1.04 -9.19 -7.86
CA PRO A 349 2.35 -9.79 -8.05
C PRO A 349 2.28 -11.24 -8.57
N ALA A 350 1.38 -12.06 -8.02
CA ALA A 350 1.22 -13.46 -8.43
C ALA A 350 0.84 -13.55 -9.92
N ILE A 351 -0.17 -12.81 -10.36
CA ILE A 351 -0.61 -12.78 -11.77
C ILE A 351 0.49 -12.21 -12.65
N ALA A 352 1.12 -11.10 -12.24
CA ALA A 352 2.17 -10.45 -13.01
C ALA A 352 3.34 -11.39 -13.29
N TYR A 353 3.83 -12.11 -12.29
CA TYR A 353 4.94 -13.04 -12.46
C TYR A 353 4.56 -14.36 -13.14
N LEU A 354 3.29 -14.76 -13.13
CA LEU A 354 2.79 -15.86 -13.96
C LEU A 354 2.81 -15.49 -15.45
N THR A 355 2.54 -14.23 -15.79
CA THR A 355 2.43 -13.75 -17.18
C THR A 355 3.72 -13.13 -17.71
N ILE A 356 4.72 -12.86 -16.87
CA ILE A 356 5.99 -12.17 -17.20
C ILE A 356 6.81 -12.93 -18.28
N PHE A 357 6.52 -14.21 -18.48
CA PHE A 357 7.20 -15.05 -19.47
C PHE A 357 6.78 -14.76 -20.91
N SER A 358 5.58 -14.22 -21.15
CA SER A 358 5.14 -13.88 -22.50
C SER A 358 5.83 -12.62 -23.03
N SER A 359 5.58 -11.49 -22.43
CA SER A 359 6.33 -10.23 -22.53
C SER A 359 5.82 -9.22 -21.51
N LEU A 360 6.70 -8.34 -21.00
CA LEU A 360 6.32 -7.25 -20.12
C LEU A 360 5.49 -6.18 -20.85
N GLU A 361 5.76 -6.00 -22.14
CA GLU A 361 5.02 -5.09 -23.02
C GLU A 361 3.55 -5.52 -23.10
N GLN A 362 3.29 -6.82 -23.32
CA GLN A 362 1.93 -7.37 -23.35
C GLN A 362 1.23 -7.23 -22.00
N LEU A 363 1.95 -7.48 -20.90
CA LEU A 363 1.40 -7.29 -19.55
C LEU A 363 0.92 -5.85 -19.33
N TYR A 364 1.73 -4.86 -19.74
CA TYR A 364 1.36 -3.45 -19.59
C TYR A 364 0.20 -3.05 -20.52
N LEU A 365 0.11 -3.63 -21.70
CA LEU A 365 -1.08 -3.46 -22.55
C LEU A 365 -2.34 -4.04 -21.90
N VAL A 366 -2.25 -5.21 -21.28
CA VAL A 366 -3.38 -5.80 -20.53
C VAL A 366 -3.78 -4.87 -19.37
N TYR A 367 -2.82 -4.29 -18.65
CA TYR A 367 -3.10 -3.31 -17.60
C TYR A 367 -3.80 -2.05 -18.14
N ALA A 368 -3.35 -1.55 -19.30
CA ALA A 368 -4.01 -0.44 -19.96
C ALA A 368 -5.47 -0.76 -20.32
N VAL A 369 -5.72 -1.94 -20.89
CA VAL A 369 -7.07 -2.40 -21.24
C VAL A 369 -7.96 -2.55 -20.00
N ILE A 370 -7.47 -3.17 -18.92
CA ILE A 370 -8.23 -3.33 -17.66
C ILE A 370 -8.68 -1.96 -17.13
N LEU A 371 -7.77 -0.99 -17.09
CA LEU A 371 -8.08 0.36 -16.59
C LEU A 371 -8.98 1.13 -17.54
N ALA A 372 -8.83 0.99 -18.85
CA ALA A 372 -9.70 1.61 -19.84
C ALA A 372 -11.14 1.05 -19.72
N LEU A 373 -11.30 -0.27 -19.59
CA LEU A 373 -12.60 -0.90 -19.34
C LEU A 373 -13.19 -0.44 -17.99
N GLY A 374 -12.35 -0.29 -16.97
CA GLY A 374 -12.75 0.31 -15.70
C GLY A 374 -13.29 1.72 -15.87
N ALA A 375 -12.60 2.60 -16.63
CA ALA A 375 -13.05 3.95 -16.93
C ALA A 375 -14.36 3.95 -17.72
N MET A 376 -14.48 3.12 -18.76
CA MET A 376 -15.69 2.99 -19.59
C MET A 376 -16.90 2.51 -18.78
N SER A 377 -16.69 1.60 -17.81
CA SER A 377 -17.79 1.07 -16.98
C SER A 377 -18.49 2.16 -16.17
N PHE A 378 -17.81 3.27 -15.84
CA PHE A 378 -18.44 4.43 -15.19
C PHE A 378 -19.46 5.18 -16.06
N LEU A 379 -19.41 5.02 -17.39
CA LEU A 379 -20.44 5.57 -18.28
C LEU A 379 -21.82 4.91 -18.06
N TRP A 380 -21.78 3.62 -17.67
CA TRP A 380 -22.99 2.85 -17.33
C TRP A 380 -23.43 3.10 -15.89
N PHE A 381 -22.49 3.38 -14.99
CA PHE A 381 -22.75 3.66 -13.58
C PHE A 381 -23.57 4.93 -13.36
N LYS A 382 -23.49 5.92 -14.25
CA LYS A 382 -24.26 7.18 -14.19
C LYS A 382 -25.76 6.99 -14.37
N LYS A 383 -26.21 5.78 -14.77
CA LYS A 383 -27.62 5.42 -15.00
C LYS A 383 -28.23 4.62 -13.83
N VAL A 384 -27.45 4.28 -12.79
CA VAL A 384 -27.89 3.63 -11.55
C VAL A 384 -27.78 4.59 -10.37
#